data_8471e11a4f9ab8463c5b8a08e4949aa9
#
_entry.id   8471e11a4f9ab8463c5b8a08e4949aa9
#
_cell.length_a   1.000
_cell.length_b   1.000
_cell.length_c   1.000
_cell.angle_alpha   90.00
_cell.angle_beta   90.00
_cell.angle_gamma   90.00
#
_symmetry.space_group_name_H-M   'P 1'
#
loop_
_entity.id
_entity.type
_entity.pdbx_description
1 polymer ?
#
loop_
_entity_poly.entity_id
_entity_poly.type
_entity_poly.pdbx_seq_one_letter_code
_entity_poly.pdbx_strand_id
1 'polypeptide(L)'
;MHLIKSLLIFFIVGTGFRSAAQNPPNWTTNQLIEPSELANNLKSNKNLPIIFSVGPGALIPNSIDLGPAKDEGNLKKLKEQLKKLPRNKRVVIYCGCCPFEHCPNVRPAIQLLKQMKFTNYRLLDLPKNIKADWIDKGYPTIPS
;
A
#
# COMPACT_ATOMS: atom_id res chain seq x y z
N MET A 1 44.86 59.98 -25.16
CA MET A 1 44.88 59.06 -23.98
C MET A 1 43.48 58.52 -23.81
N HIS A 2 43.17 57.41 -24.50
CA HIS A 2 41.81 56.82 -24.53
C HIS A 2 41.71 55.68 -23.49
N LEU A 3 40.88 55.89 -22.47
CA LEU A 3 40.53 54.88 -21.49
C LEU A 3 39.37 54.02 -22.05
N ILE A 4 39.68 52.79 -22.44
CA ILE A 4 38.69 51.77 -22.81
C ILE A 4 38.14 51.16 -21.54
N LYS A 5 36.89 51.49 -21.20
CA LYS A 5 36.13 50.80 -20.13
C LYS A 5 35.64 49.47 -20.64
N SER A 6 36.26 48.38 -20.18
CA SER A 6 35.83 47.02 -20.48
C SER A 6 34.62 46.67 -19.60
N LEU A 7 33.48 46.50 -20.25
CA LEU A 7 32.22 46.07 -19.56
C LEU A 7 32.18 44.55 -19.52
N LEU A 8 32.46 43.99 -18.34
CA LEU A 8 32.31 42.57 -18.05
C LEU A 8 30.83 42.23 -17.87
N ILE A 9 30.23 41.62 -18.86
CA ILE A 9 28.86 41.06 -18.72
C ILE A 9 28.96 39.69 -18.07
N PHE A 10 28.51 39.62 -16.82
CA PHE A 10 28.36 38.34 -16.07
C PHE A 10 27.09 37.65 -16.61
N PHE A 11 27.28 36.60 -17.40
CA PHE A 11 26.21 35.66 -17.74
C PHE A 11 25.95 34.75 -16.53
N ILE A 12 24.87 35.03 -15.79
CA ILE A 12 24.34 34.11 -14.76
C ILE A 12 23.59 33.01 -15.49
N VAL A 13 24.24 31.85 -15.67
CA VAL A 13 23.59 30.64 -16.13
C VAL A 13 22.79 30.10 -14.93
N GLY A 14 21.51 30.41 -14.90
CA GLY A 14 20.57 29.85 -13.95
C GLY A 14 20.39 28.35 -14.23
N THR A 15 21.08 27.50 -13.50
CA THR A 15 20.80 26.06 -13.45
C THR A 15 19.46 25.84 -12.77
N GLY A 16 18.39 25.75 -13.55
CA GLY A 16 17.08 25.35 -13.08
C GLY A 16 17.15 23.93 -12.56
N PHE A 17 17.17 23.76 -11.23
CA PHE A 17 16.90 22.47 -10.61
C PHE A 17 15.47 22.08 -10.96
N ARG A 18 15.31 21.21 -11.96
CA ARG A 18 14.07 20.48 -12.14
C ARG A 18 13.98 19.50 -11.00
N SER A 19 13.17 19.81 -9.99
CA SER A 19 12.68 18.80 -9.05
C SER A 19 11.93 17.73 -9.87
N ALA A 20 12.60 16.63 -10.18
CA ALA A 20 11.91 15.44 -10.61
C ALA A 20 10.92 15.09 -9.50
N ALA A 21 9.63 15.13 -9.79
CA ALA A 21 8.61 14.59 -8.93
C ALA A 21 8.98 13.11 -8.75
N GLN A 22 9.59 12.78 -7.61
CA GLN A 22 9.91 11.41 -7.27
C GLN A 22 8.59 10.69 -7.12
N ASN A 23 8.30 9.76 -8.01
CA ASN A 23 7.23 8.80 -7.80
C ASN A 23 7.43 8.22 -6.41
N PRO A 24 6.36 8.12 -5.59
CA PRO A 24 6.48 7.55 -4.26
C PRO A 24 7.21 6.20 -4.38
N PRO A 25 8.13 5.89 -3.45
CA PRO A 25 8.96 4.70 -3.57
C PRO A 25 8.07 3.48 -3.73
N ASN A 26 8.40 2.65 -4.71
CA ASN A 26 7.74 1.36 -4.91
C ASN A 26 7.85 0.54 -3.62
N TRP A 27 6.87 -0.34 -3.40
CA TRP A 27 6.87 -1.25 -2.27
C TRP A 27 8.10 -2.15 -2.30
N THR A 28 8.74 -2.34 -1.16
CA THR A 28 9.81 -3.31 -1.02
C THR A 28 9.24 -4.72 -0.85
N THR A 29 9.98 -5.75 -1.23
CA THR A 29 9.58 -7.15 -1.06
C THR A 29 9.19 -7.49 0.39
N ASN A 30 9.86 -6.88 1.38
CA ASN A 30 9.53 -7.08 2.79
C ASN A 30 8.17 -6.48 3.21
N GLN A 31 7.63 -5.57 2.42
CA GLN A 31 6.32 -4.96 2.66
C GLN A 31 5.18 -5.74 1.98
N LEU A 32 5.52 -6.70 1.12
CA LEU A 32 4.58 -7.50 0.35
C LEU A 32 4.46 -8.91 0.92
N ILE A 33 3.29 -9.52 0.73
CA ILE A 33 3.05 -10.94 0.92
C ILE A 33 2.54 -11.53 -0.39
N GLU A 34 3.17 -12.61 -0.84
CA GLU A 34 2.76 -13.33 -2.03
C GLU A 34 1.36 -13.94 -1.86
N PRO A 35 0.49 -13.89 -2.87
CA PRO A 35 -0.83 -14.53 -2.83
C PRO A 35 -0.77 -16.01 -2.48
N SER A 36 0.21 -16.74 -2.99
CA SER A 36 0.42 -18.16 -2.71
C SER A 36 0.78 -18.42 -1.24
N GLU A 37 1.58 -17.56 -0.62
CA GLU A 37 1.92 -17.66 0.82
C GLU A 37 0.66 -17.50 1.67
N LEU A 38 -0.14 -16.47 1.42
CA LEU A 38 -1.37 -16.24 2.16
C LEU A 38 -2.39 -17.37 1.94
N ALA A 39 -2.54 -17.85 0.70
CA ALA A 39 -3.43 -18.94 0.36
C ALA A 39 -3.05 -20.25 1.09
N ASN A 40 -1.76 -20.56 1.18
CA ASN A 40 -1.26 -21.72 1.92
C ASN A 40 -1.51 -21.60 3.43
N ASN A 41 -1.35 -20.40 4.01
CA ASN A 41 -1.67 -20.14 5.40
C ASN A 41 -3.17 -20.37 5.67
N LEU A 42 -4.04 -19.91 4.78
CA LEU A 42 -5.49 -20.14 4.88
C LEU A 42 -5.87 -21.63 4.78
N LYS A 43 -5.31 -22.35 3.80
CA LYS A 43 -5.57 -23.79 3.62
C LYS A 43 -5.11 -24.62 4.80
N SER A 44 -3.96 -24.32 5.36
CA SER A 44 -3.38 -25.06 6.50
C SER A 44 -3.94 -24.63 7.86
N ASN A 45 -4.68 -23.54 7.91
CA ASN A 45 -5.16 -22.89 9.13
C ASN A 45 -4.03 -22.60 10.14
N LYS A 46 -2.83 -22.31 9.63
CA LYS A 46 -1.63 -22.03 10.43
C LYS A 46 -1.14 -20.61 10.19
N ASN A 47 -0.65 -19.97 11.25
CA ASN A 47 -0.05 -18.63 11.18
C ASN A 47 -0.94 -17.58 10.50
N LEU A 48 -2.25 -17.65 10.75
CA LEU A 48 -3.20 -16.74 10.13
C LEU A 48 -2.97 -15.30 10.60
N PRO A 49 -2.77 -14.36 9.66
CA PRO A 49 -2.79 -12.94 9.97
C PRO A 49 -4.22 -12.45 10.22
N ILE A 50 -4.37 -11.28 10.81
CA ILE A 50 -5.60 -10.53 10.67
C ILE A 50 -5.60 -9.91 9.28
N ILE A 51 -6.65 -10.17 8.49
CA ILE A 51 -6.74 -9.72 7.10
C ILE A 51 -7.81 -8.63 7.02
N PHE A 52 -7.45 -7.47 6.47
CA PHE A 52 -8.39 -6.39 6.21
C PHE A 52 -8.54 -6.15 4.72
N SER A 53 -9.78 -6.21 4.24
CA SER A 53 -10.15 -5.66 2.93
C SER A 53 -10.37 -4.16 3.07
N VAL A 54 -9.61 -3.38 2.30
CA VAL A 54 -9.71 -1.91 2.26
C VAL A 54 -10.19 -1.42 0.90
N GLY A 55 -10.81 -2.30 0.13
CA GLY A 55 -11.42 -2.04 -1.16
C GLY A 55 -12.93 -2.28 -1.15
N PRO A 56 -13.55 -2.35 -2.33
CA PRO A 56 -14.97 -2.65 -2.46
C PRO A 56 -15.22 -4.15 -2.24
N GLY A 57 -15.61 -4.51 -1.02
CA GLY A 57 -15.96 -5.88 -0.65
C GLY A 57 -14.79 -6.76 -0.24
N ALA A 58 -15.11 -7.81 0.52
CA ALA A 58 -14.18 -8.82 0.97
C ALA A 58 -14.42 -10.13 0.20
N LEU A 59 -13.34 -10.76 -0.31
CA LEU A 59 -13.39 -12.03 -1.03
C LEU A 59 -12.51 -13.11 -0.40
N ILE A 60 -11.47 -12.72 0.31
CA ILE A 60 -10.55 -13.66 0.98
C ILE A 60 -11.18 -14.14 2.29
N PRO A 61 -11.19 -15.46 2.57
CA PRO A 61 -11.74 -15.99 3.81
C PRO A 61 -11.08 -15.37 5.05
N ASN A 62 -11.87 -15.20 6.11
CA ASN A 62 -11.44 -14.60 7.37
C ASN A 62 -11.02 -13.12 7.26
N SER A 63 -11.25 -12.46 6.14
CA SER A 63 -11.00 -11.03 6.04
C SER A 63 -12.14 -10.19 6.61
N ILE A 64 -11.77 -9.08 7.21
CA ILE A 64 -12.69 -8.07 7.74
C ILE A 64 -12.89 -7.03 6.66
N ASP A 65 -14.12 -6.86 6.19
CA ASP A 65 -14.49 -5.84 5.21
C ASP A 65 -14.64 -4.48 5.87
N LEU A 66 -13.85 -3.53 5.44
CA LEU A 66 -13.87 -2.16 5.95
C LEU A 66 -14.40 -1.16 4.92
N GLY A 67 -14.52 -1.58 3.67
CA GLY A 67 -14.78 -0.70 2.54
C GLY A 67 -13.57 0.13 2.12
N PRO A 68 -13.71 0.95 1.05
CA PRO A 68 -12.61 1.73 0.48
C PRO A 68 -11.94 2.67 1.50
N ALA A 69 -10.68 2.42 1.84
CA ALA A 69 -9.98 3.17 2.89
C ALA A 69 -9.53 4.59 2.46
N LYS A 70 -9.73 4.97 1.19
CA LYS A 70 -9.65 6.38 0.76
C LYS A 70 -10.71 7.24 1.44
N ASP A 71 -11.82 6.63 1.89
CA ASP A 71 -12.91 7.29 2.58
C ASP A 71 -12.58 7.36 4.08
N GLU A 72 -12.64 8.55 4.67
CA GLU A 72 -12.26 8.79 6.08
C GLU A 72 -13.05 7.92 7.06
N GLY A 73 -14.34 7.69 6.80
CA GLY A 73 -15.19 6.84 7.63
C GLY A 73 -14.68 5.39 7.69
N ASN A 74 -14.22 4.85 6.56
CA ASN A 74 -13.68 3.49 6.48
C ASN A 74 -12.27 3.41 7.07
N LEU A 75 -11.45 4.43 6.87
CA LEU A 75 -10.14 4.53 7.52
C LEU A 75 -10.29 4.61 9.05
N LYS A 76 -11.32 5.29 9.56
CA LYS A 76 -11.66 5.32 10.98
C LYS A 76 -12.06 3.93 11.49
N LYS A 77 -12.84 3.16 10.73
CA LYS A 77 -13.16 1.76 11.08
C LYS A 77 -11.89 0.92 11.22
N LEU A 78 -10.95 1.03 10.27
CA LEU A 78 -9.65 0.36 10.36
C LEU A 78 -8.92 0.75 11.66
N LYS A 79 -8.85 2.03 11.98
CA LYS A 79 -8.22 2.52 13.20
C LYS A 79 -8.83 1.90 14.46
N GLU A 80 -10.15 1.80 14.54
CA GLU A 80 -10.83 1.19 15.69
C GLU A 80 -10.54 -0.32 15.80
N GLN A 81 -10.43 -1.05 14.69
CA GLN A 81 -10.00 -2.45 14.72
C GLN A 81 -8.55 -2.58 15.19
N LEU A 82 -7.66 -1.76 14.67
CA LEU A 82 -6.23 -1.77 15.02
C LEU A 82 -5.96 -1.42 16.49
N LYS A 83 -6.79 -0.57 17.12
CA LYS A 83 -6.67 -0.26 18.55
C LYS A 83 -6.79 -1.49 19.44
N LYS A 84 -7.54 -2.51 19.01
CA LYS A 84 -7.78 -3.75 19.75
C LYS A 84 -6.65 -4.76 19.64
N LEU A 85 -5.64 -4.50 18.79
CA LEU A 85 -4.59 -5.44 18.47
C LEU A 85 -3.24 -5.02 19.08
N PRO A 86 -2.41 -5.98 19.51
CA PRO A 86 -1.03 -5.69 19.89
C PRO A 86 -0.23 -5.23 18.64
N ARG A 87 0.74 -4.36 18.86
CA ARG A 87 1.49 -3.70 17.76
C ARG A 87 2.34 -4.66 16.92
N ASN A 88 2.67 -5.83 17.45
CA ASN A 88 3.38 -6.91 16.76
C ASN A 88 2.45 -7.93 16.09
N LYS A 89 1.12 -7.74 16.16
CA LYS A 89 0.17 -8.64 15.50
C LYS A 89 0.41 -8.67 14.00
N ARG A 90 0.45 -9.87 13.42
CA ARG A 90 0.56 -10.05 11.97
C ARG A 90 -0.73 -9.56 11.30
N VAL A 91 -0.59 -8.56 10.44
CA VAL A 91 -1.70 -7.93 9.71
C VAL A 91 -1.42 -8.00 8.21
N VAL A 92 -2.42 -8.31 7.42
CA VAL A 92 -2.40 -8.21 5.95
C VAL A 92 -3.49 -7.25 5.50
N ILE A 93 -3.09 -6.31 4.65
CA ILE A 93 -4.00 -5.38 3.97
C ILE A 93 -4.13 -5.82 2.52
N TYR A 94 -5.34 -5.76 1.95
CA TYR A 94 -5.52 -5.89 0.51
C TYR A 94 -6.64 -4.99 -0.01
N CYS A 95 -6.53 -4.61 -1.28
CA CYS A 95 -7.59 -4.03 -2.08
C CYS A 95 -7.67 -4.81 -3.39
N GLY A 96 -8.84 -5.34 -3.70
CA GLY A 96 -9.01 -6.24 -4.84
C GLY A 96 -9.33 -5.56 -6.17
N CYS A 97 -9.61 -4.25 -6.19
CA CYS A 97 -10.19 -3.61 -7.38
C CYS A 97 -9.19 -3.20 -8.46
N CYS A 98 -7.93 -3.02 -8.12
CA CYS A 98 -6.92 -2.41 -9.00
C CYS A 98 -5.51 -2.83 -8.62
N PRO A 99 -4.51 -2.60 -9.49
CA PRO A 99 -3.11 -2.82 -9.16
C PRO A 99 -2.73 -2.10 -7.87
N PHE A 100 -2.11 -2.82 -6.92
CA PHE A 100 -1.82 -2.27 -5.58
C PHE A 100 -0.93 -1.03 -5.64
N GLU A 101 -0.04 -0.94 -6.62
CA GLU A 101 0.87 0.21 -6.79
C GLU A 101 0.13 1.53 -7.01
N HIS A 102 -1.03 1.48 -7.67
CA HIS A 102 -1.84 2.65 -8.00
C HIS A 102 -3.13 2.73 -7.20
N CYS A 103 -3.34 1.81 -6.26
CA CYS A 103 -4.58 1.75 -5.49
C CYS A 103 -4.67 2.89 -4.45
N PRO A 104 -5.71 3.73 -4.52
CA PRO A 104 -5.88 4.84 -3.58
C PRO A 104 -6.21 4.38 -2.15
N ASN A 105 -6.62 3.12 -1.97
CA ASN A 105 -7.07 2.59 -0.69
C ASN A 105 -5.93 2.02 0.16
N VAL A 106 -4.91 1.43 -0.47
CA VAL A 106 -3.85 0.75 0.29
C VAL A 106 -2.89 1.72 0.98
N ARG A 107 -2.56 2.84 0.35
CA ARG A 107 -1.62 3.83 0.92
C ARG A 107 -2.07 4.42 2.25
N PRO A 108 -3.31 4.95 2.39
CA PRO A 108 -3.77 5.48 3.67
C PRO A 108 -3.87 4.39 4.74
N ALA A 109 -4.24 3.15 4.39
CA ALA A 109 -4.29 2.03 5.32
C ALA A 109 -2.90 1.66 5.85
N ILE A 110 -1.90 1.54 5.00
CA ILE A 110 -0.51 1.26 5.38
C ILE A 110 0.09 2.43 6.17
N GLN A 111 -0.21 3.66 5.78
CA GLN A 111 0.24 4.84 6.52
C GLN A 111 -0.32 4.87 7.94
N LEU A 112 -1.59 4.50 8.12
CA LEU A 112 -2.22 4.38 9.43
C LEU A 112 -1.52 3.32 10.31
N LEU A 113 -1.18 2.14 9.76
CA LEU A 113 -0.42 1.11 10.48
C LEU A 113 0.94 1.64 10.96
N LYS A 114 1.66 2.38 10.09
CA LYS A 114 2.91 3.04 10.45
C LYS A 114 2.73 4.06 11.59
N GLN A 115 1.75 4.94 11.47
CA GLN A 115 1.44 5.95 12.49
C GLN A 115 1.08 5.31 13.83
N MET A 116 0.36 4.20 13.81
CA MET A 116 0.00 3.43 15.01
C MET A 116 1.14 2.51 15.50
N LYS A 117 2.34 2.55 14.88
CA LYS A 117 3.53 1.80 15.26
C LYS A 117 3.37 0.27 15.18
N PHE A 118 2.58 -0.22 14.24
CA PHE A 118 2.57 -1.64 13.94
C PHE A 118 3.89 -2.06 13.31
N THR A 119 4.43 -3.20 13.72
CA THR A 119 5.75 -3.70 13.27
C THR A 119 5.67 -4.92 12.36
N ASN A 120 4.52 -5.57 12.28
CA ASN A 120 4.33 -6.82 11.53
C ASN A 120 3.10 -6.75 10.62
N TYR A 121 3.21 -5.95 9.57
CA TYR A 121 2.15 -5.83 8.57
C TYR A 121 2.71 -5.95 7.15
N ARG A 122 1.90 -6.46 6.24
CA ARG A 122 2.21 -6.60 4.82
C ARG A 122 1.01 -6.23 3.95
N LEU A 123 1.29 -5.84 2.72
CA LEU A 123 0.32 -5.64 1.66
C LEU A 123 0.29 -6.88 0.78
N LEU A 124 -0.90 -7.40 0.47
CA LEU A 124 -1.05 -8.50 -0.47
C LEU A 124 -0.64 -8.06 -1.88
N ASP A 125 0.28 -8.79 -2.47
CA ASP A 125 0.81 -8.51 -3.81
C ASP A 125 -0.22 -8.89 -4.88
N LEU A 126 -0.99 -7.91 -5.32
CA LEU A 126 -1.99 -8.04 -6.38
C LEU A 126 -1.63 -7.07 -7.52
N PRO A 127 -0.69 -7.42 -8.39
CA PRO A 127 -0.19 -6.52 -9.43
C PRO A 127 -1.25 -6.16 -10.50
N LYS A 128 -2.31 -6.93 -10.62
CA LYS A 128 -3.44 -6.65 -11.51
C LYS A 128 -4.72 -6.36 -10.71
N ASN A 129 -5.31 -7.38 -10.11
CA ASN A 129 -6.51 -7.30 -9.27
C ASN A 129 -6.80 -8.65 -8.61
N ILE A 130 -7.79 -8.68 -7.72
CA ILE A 130 -8.18 -9.90 -6.99
C ILE A 130 -8.64 -11.02 -7.93
N LYS A 131 -9.25 -10.69 -9.07
CA LYS A 131 -9.68 -11.71 -10.04
C LYS A 131 -8.48 -12.44 -10.61
N ALA A 132 -7.55 -11.71 -11.24
CA ALA A 132 -6.42 -12.28 -11.97
C ALA A 132 -5.36 -12.92 -11.05
N ASP A 133 -5.11 -12.30 -9.87
CA ASP A 133 -3.99 -12.65 -9.01
C ASP A 133 -4.39 -13.57 -7.86
N TRP A 134 -5.71 -13.78 -7.64
CA TRP A 134 -6.24 -14.63 -6.58
C TRP A 134 -7.27 -15.65 -7.08
N ILE A 135 -8.41 -15.19 -7.65
CA ILE A 135 -9.52 -16.06 -8.04
C ILE A 135 -9.11 -17.00 -9.19
N ASP A 136 -8.55 -16.45 -10.26
CA ASP A 136 -8.12 -17.23 -11.43
C ASP A 136 -6.95 -18.18 -11.12
N LYS A 137 -6.28 -18.00 -9.96
CA LYS A 137 -5.26 -18.91 -9.42
C LYS A 137 -5.85 -20.05 -8.58
N GLY A 138 -7.16 -20.08 -8.37
CA GLY A 138 -7.83 -21.10 -7.58
C GLY A 138 -7.54 -20.99 -6.07
N TYR A 139 -7.19 -19.81 -5.57
CA TYR A 139 -6.99 -19.59 -4.15
C TYR A 139 -8.32 -19.48 -3.39
N PRO A 140 -8.35 -19.73 -2.08
CA PRO A 140 -9.58 -19.77 -1.29
C PRO A 140 -10.37 -18.46 -1.37
N THR A 141 -11.68 -18.56 -1.61
CA THR A 141 -12.62 -17.43 -1.61
C THR A 141 -13.75 -17.67 -0.63
N ILE A 142 -14.38 -16.61 -0.16
CA ILE A 142 -15.65 -16.71 0.55
C ILE A 142 -16.69 -17.23 -0.44
N PRO A 143 -17.54 -18.22 -0.07
CA PRO A 143 -18.64 -18.65 -0.92
C PRO A 143 -19.56 -17.47 -1.25
N SER A 144 -19.92 -17.33 -2.52
CA SER A 144 -20.92 -16.36 -3.03
C SER A 144 -22.32 -16.76 -2.64
#